data_31278c8d6009b16be128500d8c5bd9c5
#
_entry.id   31278c8d6009b16be128500d8c5bd9c5
#
_cell.length_a   1.000
_cell.length_b   1.000
_cell.length_c   1.000
_cell.angle_alpha   90.00
_cell.angle_beta   90.00
_cell.angle_gamma   90.00
#
_symmetry.space_group_name_H-M   'P 1'
#
loop_
_entity.id
_entity.type
_entity.pdbx_description
1 polymer ?
#
loop_
_entity_poly.entity_id
_entity_poly.type
_entity_poly.pdbx_seq_one_letter_code
_entity_poly.pdbx_strand_id
1 'polypeptide(L)'
;MKRNLLLSVLTAVMLAFALPPFRTGFIGWFALYPFFHLLEGKTAGEGMRWSYLTGLFICITTLYWIANVTQAGFIAAILIIPFALTLYGWLHILLLRRFGRKAWLLLPFLWLAIEYLQSLSETAFPWNYLGYTQSYYLPLIQFAEYTGIWGVSLWVFVLNVLIWLTAREFTSRPSRQRVLLALALLIVLPALHGLFVLRRPQDSGRPVTLALLQGNVDPFEKWEVGSTDRNVALYEAMSRDAAAGNPDLIVWPETAMPFFLGSEPRYLRRLHNFIDSLQIPLLTGGLDYQFTDDTSYSYYNAAFLIEPGSRFLTSYRKMRLVPGSERIPFRDYFPFNYLKEWLSDLELGVGDYTPGEEFTVFSVRPAQGGADAPPVLLSTPICFESVFPDLIRRFAGNGAGMLCIITNDAWFGRTSAPFQHTRFAVFRAIENRLPVARCANTGISCFIDPCGRVTQSTPLFKQAAITGRITLQSKRTLYTRYGDWLAHSCALIAAAGLIGAGILHLRSGKKHAQAR
;
A
#
# COMPACT_ATOMS: atom_id res chain seq x y z
N MET A 1 -16.32 -29.52 14.43
CA MET A 1 -16.21 -28.09 14.82
C MET A 1 -14.78 -27.71 15.23
N LYS A 2 -14.19 -28.34 16.28
CA LYS A 2 -12.84 -28.01 16.80
C LYS A 2 -11.74 -28.02 15.73
N ARG A 3 -11.67 -29.05 14.85
CA ARG A 3 -10.68 -29.14 13.76
C ARG A 3 -10.79 -27.98 12.78
N ASN A 4 -11.99 -27.60 12.36
CA ASN A 4 -12.18 -26.51 11.40
C ASN A 4 -11.78 -25.16 12.00
N LEU A 5 -12.08 -24.93 13.28
CA LEU A 5 -11.63 -23.73 13.99
C LEU A 5 -10.10 -23.66 14.05
N LEU A 6 -9.45 -24.79 14.39
CA LEU A 6 -7.99 -24.88 14.41
C LEU A 6 -7.38 -24.54 13.03
N LEU A 7 -7.95 -25.06 11.93
CA LEU A 7 -7.47 -24.77 10.57
C LEU A 7 -7.63 -23.29 10.20
N SER A 8 -8.76 -22.67 10.60
CA SER A 8 -8.99 -21.23 10.39
C SER A 8 -7.97 -20.39 11.15
N VAL A 9 -7.76 -20.66 12.43
CA VAL A 9 -6.77 -19.95 13.27
C VAL A 9 -5.35 -20.18 12.76
N LEU A 10 -5.01 -21.42 12.39
CA LEU A 10 -3.67 -21.73 11.84
C LEU A 10 -3.39 -20.95 10.56
N THR A 11 -4.36 -20.85 9.64
CA THR A 11 -4.22 -20.04 8.43
C THR A 11 -3.92 -18.57 8.77
N ALA A 12 -4.69 -18.00 9.71
CA ALA A 12 -4.53 -16.60 10.12
C ALA A 12 -3.16 -16.35 10.77
N VAL A 13 -2.74 -17.23 11.68
CA VAL A 13 -1.44 -17.15 12.36
C VAL A 13 -0.29 -17.27 11.36
N MET A 14 -0.36 -18.22 10.42
CA MET A 14 0.67 -18.39 9.39
C MET A 14 0.78 -17.14 8.50
N LEU A 15 -0.34 -16.55 8.08
CA LEU A 15 -0.31 -15.31 7.30
C LEU A 15 0.23 -14.13 8.11
N ALA A 16 -0.12 -14.02 9.39
CA ALA A 16 0.41 -12.96 10.26
C ALA A 16 1.93 -13.06 10.40
N PHE A 17 2.47 -14.26 10.60
CA PHE A 17 3.91 -14.47 10.65
C PHE A 17 4.61 -14.35 9.29
N ALA A 18 3.90 -14.52 8.18
CA ALA A 18 4.44 -14.30 6.84
C ALA A 18 4.59 -12.81 6.49
N LEU A 19 3.83 -11.93 7.13
CA LEU A 19 3.86 -10.47 6.90
C LEU A 19 4.93 -9.77 7.75
N PRO A 20 5.42 -8.59 7.32
CA PRO A 20 6.28 -7.76 8.17
C PRO A 20 5.64 -7.46 9.55
N PRO A 21 6.44 -7.35 10.59
CA PRO A 21 7.90 -7.21 10.65
C PRO A 21 8.70 -8.51 10.56
N PHE A 22 8.01 -9.65 10.51
CA PHE A 22 8.67 -10.95 10.49
C PHE A 22 9.37 -11.20 9.15
N ARG A 23 10.59 -11.78 9.21
CA ARG A 23 11.35 -12.15 8.01
C ARG A 23 11.07 -13.59 7.56
N THR A 24 9.92 -14.09 7.91
CA THR A 24 9.45 -15.46 7.68
C THR A 24 8.45 -15.56 6.52
N GLY A 25 8.59 -14.68 5.51
CA GLY A 25 7.72 -14.61 4.35
C GLY A 25 7.57 -15.91 3.56
N PHE A 26 8.55 -16.86 3.67
CA PHE A 26 8.44 -18.19 3.10
C PHE A 26 7.24 -19.00 3.65
N ILE A 27 6.75 -18.67 4.86
CA ILE A 27 5.52 -19.25 5.40
C ILE A 27 4.34 -18.96 4.47
N GLY A 28 4.32 -17.79 3.81
CA GLY A 28 3.31 -17.42 2.83
C GLY A 28 3.15 -18.41 1.67
N TRP A 29 4.20 -19.20 1.34
CA TRP A 29 4.15 -20.19 0.25
C TRP A 29 3.23 -21.37 0.54
N PHE A 30 2.90 -21.62 1.81
CA PHE A 30 2.01 -22.70 2.25
C PHE A 30 0.99 -22.29 3.33
N ALA A 31 0.88 -20.98 3.59
CA ALA A 31 -0.04 -20.46 4.60
C ALA A 31 -1.52 -20.75 4.31
N LEU A 32 -1.88 -20.96 3.03
CA LEU A 32 -3.25 -21.31 2.64
C LEU A 32 -3.51 -22.82 2.64
N TYR A 33 -2.52 -23.67 2.92
CA TYR A 33 -2.71 -25.12 3.00
C TYR A 33 -3.79 -25.53 4.01
N PRO A 34 -3.81 -25.00 5.25
CA PRO A 34 -4.88 -25.30 6.20
C PRO A 34 -6.25 -24.81 5.71
N PHE A 35 -6.30 -23.68 5.02
CA PHE A 35 -7.54 -23.14 4.46
C PHE A 35 -8.09 -24.03 3.33
N PHE A 36 -7.26 -24.52 2.43
CA PHE A 36 -7.69 -25.47 1.40
C PHE A 36 -8.21 -26.76 2.02
N HIS A 37 -7.54 -27.27 3.07
CA HIS A 37 -7.99 -28.43 3.81
C HIS A 37 -9.33 -28.19 4.54
N LEU A 38 -9.54 -26.97 5.02
CA LEU A 38 -10.80 -26.55 5.63
C LEU A 38 -11.97 -26.60 4.64
N LEU A 39 -11.75 -26.19 3.38
CA LEU A 39 -12.78 -26.15 2.34
C LEU A 39 -13.09 -27.53 1.73
N GLU A 40 -12.22 -28.52 1.93
CA GLU A 40 -12.36 -29.86 1.37
C GLU A 40 -13.67 -30.52 1.84
N GLY A 41 -14.47 -31.00 0.89
CA GLY A 41 -15.74 -31.69 1.17
C GLY A 41 -16.89 -30.84 1.72
N LYS A 42 -16.72 -29.51 1.78
CA LYS A 42 -17.75 -28.60 2.31
C LYS A 42 -18.86 -28.32 1.28
N THR A 43 -20.04 -28.03 1.81
CA THR A 43 -21.11 -27.38 1.04
C THR A 43 -20.77 -25.89 0.81
N ALA A 44 -21.44 -25.27 -0.16
CA ALA A 44 -21.21 -23.85 -0.43
C ALA A 44 -21.47 -22.97 0.80
N GLY A 45 -22.56 -23.21 1.53
CA GLY A 45 -22.89 -22.47 2.75
C GLY A 45 -21.89 -22.70 3.89
N GLU A 46 -21.39 -23.93 4.07
CA GLU A 46 -20.32 -24.19 5.04
C GLU A 46 -19.03 -23.50 4.65
N GLY A 47 -18.68 -23.52 3.35
CA GLY A 47 -17.52 -22.83 2.82
C GLY A 47 -17.57 -21.33 3.07
N MET A 48 -18.72 -20.70 2.83
CA MET A 48 -18.93 -19.27 3.14
C MET A 48 -18.70 -18.97 4.62
N ARG A 49 -19.32 -19.75 5.53
CA ARG A 49 -19.19 -19.54 6.98
C ARG A 49 -17.74 -19.69 7.45
N TRP A 50 -17.05 -20.75 7.03
CA TRP A 50 -15.67 -20.99 7.43
C TRP A 50 -14.69 -20.03 6.81
N SER A 51 -14.93 -19.59 5.57
CA SER A 51 -14.13 -18.54 4.93
C SER A 51 -14.31 -17.20 5.63
N TYR A 52 -15.55 -16.84 6.03
CA TYR A 52 -15.79 -15.63 6.81
C TYR A 52 -15.05 -15.66 8.15
N LEU A 53 -15.15 -16.77 8.91
CA LEU A 53 -14.45 -16.94 10.18
C LEU A 53 -12.92 -16.91 10.00
N THR A 54 -12.40 -17.54 8.94
CA THR A 54 -10.97 -17.48 8.63
C THR A 54 -10.54 -16.05 8.31
N GLY A 55 -11.31 -15.33 7.50
CA GLY A 55 -11.07 -13.92 7.20
C GLY A 55 -11.12 -13.03 8.44
N LEU A 56 -12.06 -13.28 9.34
CA LEU A 56 -12.15 -12.59 10.63
C LEU A 56 -10.86 -12.78 11.46
N PHE A 57 -10.37 -14.03 11.58
CA PHE A 57 -9.12 -14.28 12.30
C PHE A 57 -7.91 -13.66 11.61
N ILE A 58 -7.86 -13.66 10.27
CA ILE A 58 -6.81 -12.97 9.52
C ILE A 58 -6.84 -11.47 9.86
N CYS A 59 -8.00 -10.81 9.79
CA CYS A 59 -8.12 -9.39 10.12
C CYS A 59 -7.72 -9.10 11.56
N ILE A 60 -8.17 -9.90 12.53
CA ILE A 60 -7.79 -9.73 13.93
C ILE A 60 -6.27 -9.87 14.13
N THR A 61 -5.62 -10.80 13.46
CA THR A 61 -4.17 -11.04 13.64
C THR A 61 -3.27 -10.11 12.84
N THR A 62 -3.75 -9.53 11.74
CA THR A 62 -2.94 -8.71 10.84
C THR A 62 -3.29 -7.23 10.86
N LEU A 63 -4.53 -6.86 11.26
CA LEU A 63 -5.05 -5.49 11.24
C LEU A 63 -5.43 -4.97 12.65
N TYR A 64 -5.04 -5.66 13.73
CA TYR A 64 -5.34 -5.25 15.11
C TYR A 64 -4.90 -3.82 15.44
N TRP A 65 -3.90 -3.33 14.76
CA TRP A 65 -3.35 -1.99 14.93
C TRP A 65 -4.32 -0.88 14.51
N ILE A 66 -5.35 -1.17 13.69
CA ILE A 66 -6.40 -0.19 13.33
C ILE A 66 -7.14 0.29 14.58
N ALA A 67 -7.24 -0.54 15.63
CA ALA A 67 -7.85 -0.15 16.88
C ALA A 67 -7.13 1.03 17.57
N ASN A 68 -5.85 1.26 17.29
CA ASN A 68 -5.12 2.44 17.77
C ASN A 68 -5.48 3.71 16.98
N VAL A 69 -5.90 3.56 15.71
CA VAL A 69 -6.33 4.68 14.87
C VAL A 69 -7.77 5.05 15.18
N THR A 70 -8.66 4.05 15.15
CA THR A 70 -10.08 4.19 15.45
C THR A 70 -10.68 2.82 15.82
N GLN A 71 -11.36 2.76 16.97
CA GLN A 71 -12.02 1.52 17.41
C GLN A 71 -13.19 1.16 16.49
N ALA A 72 -14.00 2.15 16.09
CA ALA A 72 -15.10 1.95 15.16
C ALA A 72 -14.61 1.44 13.79
N GLY A 73 -13.51 2.04 13.27
CA GLY A 73 -12.86 1.60 12.03
C GLY A 73 -12.32 0.17 12.12
N PHE A 74 -11.77 -0.24 13.26
CA PHE A 74 -11.32 -1.62 13.48
C PHE A 74 -12.50 -2.60 13.44
N ILE A 75 -13.59 -2.30 14.16
CA ILE A 75 -14.80 -3.12 14.15
C ILE A 75 -15.36 -3.25 12.72
N ALA A 76 -15.46 -2.13 12.00
CA ALA A 76 -15.89 -2.14 10.60
C ALA A 76 -14.98 -3.00 9.71
N ALA A 77 -13.66 -2.86 9.84
CA ALA A 77 -12.68 -3.61 9.07
C ALA A 77 -12.79 -5.13 9.30
N ILE A 78 -12.87 -5.58 10.57
CA ILE A 78 -12.98 -7.01 10.89
C ILE A 78 -14.33 -7.63 10.49
N LEU A 79 -15.37 -6.82 10.29
CA LEU A 79 -16.67 -7.30 9.83
C LEU A 79 -16.79 -7.27 8.30
N ILE A 80 -16.19 -6.29 7.62
CA ILE A 80 -16.38 -6.06 6.18
C ILE A 80 -15.32 -6.79 5.34
N ILE A 81 -14.04 -6.68 5.69
CA ILE A 81 -12.95 -7.26 4.88
C ILE A 81 -13.08 -8.79 4.70
N PRO A 82 -13.55 -9.58 5.69
CA PRO A 82 -13.73 -11.02 5.54
C PRO A 82 -14.70 -11.44 4.42
N PHE A 83 -15.59 -10.56 3.95
CA PHE A 83 -16.49 -10.88 2.85
C PHE A 83 -15.74 -11.22 1.55
N ALA A 84 -14.57 -10.66 1.32
CA ALA A 84 -13.74 -11.02 0.18
C ALA A 84 -13.29 -12.49 0.22
N LEU A 85 -12.83 -12.97 1.38
CA LEU A 85 -12.46 -14.38 1.55
C LEU A 85 -13.71 -15.29 1.52
N THR A 86 -14.86 -14.78 1.99
CA THR A 86 -16.16 -15.47 1.89
C THR A 86 -16.56 -15.71 0.44
N LEU A 87 -16.45 -14.66 -0.38
CA LEU A 87 -16.70 -14.74 -1.82
C LEU A 87 -15.75 -15.75 -2.48
N TYR A 88 -14.45 -15.68 -2.14
CA TYR A 88 -13.49 -16.65 -2.62
C TYR A 88 -13.88 -18.09 -2.26
N GLY A 89 -14.18 -18.37 -1.00
CA GLY A 89 -14.52 -19.72 -0.53
C GLY A 89 -15.78 -20.28 -1.19
N TRP A 90 -16.78 -19.45 -1.39
CA TRP A 90 -17.99 -19.82 -2.13
C TRP A 90 -17.68 -20.21 -3.59
N LEU A 91 -16.98 -19.33 -4.31
CA LEU A 91 -16.63 -19.54 -5.71
C LEU A 91 -15.63 -20.68 -5.90
N HIS A 92 -14.69 -20.86 -4.96
CA HIS A 92 -13.79 -22.01 -4.92
C HIS A 92 -14.56 -23.34 -4.92
N ILE A 93 -15.52 -23.50 -4.01
CA ILE A 93 -16.34 -24.72 -3.94
C ILE A 93 -17.20 -24.89 -5.20
N LEU A 94 -17.77 -23.80 -5.71
CA LEU A 94 -18.56 -23.82 -6.95
C LEU A 94 -17.72 -24.35 -8.13
N LEU A 95 -16.51 -23.82 -8.31
CA LEU A 95 -15.61 -24.24 -9.39
C LEU A 95 -15.17 -25.69 -9.23
N LEU A 96 -14.82 -26.13 -8.01
CA LEU A 96 -14.45 -27.54 -7.75
C LEU A 96 -15.60 -28.50 -8.05
N ARG A 97 -16.84 -28.15 -7.71
CA ARG A 97 -18.01 -28.97 -8.01
C ARG A 97 -18.30 -29.09 -9.51
N ARG A 98 -17.95 -28.06 -10.30
CA ARG A 98 -18.24 -28.02 -11.74
C ARG A 98 -17.12 -28.58 -12.60
N PHE A 99 -15.87 -28.27 -12.27
CA PHE A 99 -14.70 -28.65 -13.07
C PHE A 99 -13.85 -29.74 -12.41
N GLY A 100 -14.20 -30.19 -11.18
CA GLY A 100 -13.39 -31.14 -10.44
C GLY A 100 -11.96 -30.64 -10.27
N ARG A 101 -10.99 -31.53 -10.45
CA ARG A 101 -9.56 -31.18 -10.32
C ARG A 101 -9.08 -30.07 -11.24
N LYS A 102 -9.73 -29.86 -12.40
CA LYS A 102 -9.37 -28.80 -13.33
C LYS A 102 -9.60 -27.39 -12.75
N ALA A 103 -10.48 -27.27 -11.75
CA ALA A 103 -10.71 -25.99 -11.07
C ALA A 103 -9.44 -25.38 -10.46
N TRP A 104 -8.49 -26.23 -10.01
CA TRP A 104 -7.22 -25.76 -9.45
C TRP A 104 -6.40 -24.89 -10.41
N LEU A 105 -6.64 -24.99 -11.71
CA LEU A 105 -6.04 -24.11 -12.73
C LEU A 105 -6.69 -22.72 -12.76
N LEU A 106 -7.93 -22.57 -12.27
CA LEU A 106 -8.68 -21.31 -12.28
C LEU A 106 -8.57 -20.55 -10.94
N LEU A 107 -8.36 -21.28 -9.84
CA LEU A 107 -8.35 -20.71 -8.50
C LEU A 107 -7.31 -19.60 -8.27
N PRO A 108 -6.08 -19.65 -8.85
CA PRO A 108 -5.12 -18.55 -8.73
C PRO A 108 -5.63 -17.25 -9.38
N PHE A 109 -6.28 -17.32 -10.51
CA PHE A 109 -6.87 -16.17 -11.21
C PHE A 109 -8.06 -15.60 -10.43
N LEU A 110 -8.87 -16.47 -9.83
CA LEU A 110 -9.97 -16.07 -8.96
C LEU A 110 -9.45 -15.32 -7.71
N TRP A 111 -8.41 -15.85 -7.07
CA TRP A 111 -7.80 -15.19 -5.91
C TRP A 111 -7.34 -13.78 -6.26
N LEU A 112 -6.55 -13.66 -7.33
CA LEU A 112 -6.03 -12.36 -7.73
C LEU A 112 -7.13 -11.39 -8.17
N ALA A 113 -8.18 -11.88 -8.82
CA ALA A 113 -9.34 -11.05 -9.17
C ALA A 113 -10.02 -10.47 -7.92
N ILE A 114 -10.11 -11.24 -6.84
CA ILE A 114 -10.71 -10.78 -5.57
C ILE A 114 -9.77 -9.80 -4.84
N GLU A 115 -8.45 -10.06 -4.78
CA GLU A 115 -7.50 -9.07 -4.28
C GLU A 115 -7.61 -7.73 -5.04
N TYR A 116 -7.72 -7.80 -6.38
CA TYR A 116 -7.88 -6.61 -7.21
C TYR A 116 -9.19 -5.87 -6.92
N LEU A 117 -10.31 -6.58 -6.80
CA LEU A 117 -11.61 -5.96 -6.46
C LEU A 117 -11.56 -5.20 -5.13
N GLN A 118 -10.77 -5.65 -4.16
CA GLN A 118 -10.58 -4.95 -2.88
C GLN A 118 -9.84 -3.62 -3.00
N SER A 119 -9.24 -3.31 -4.16
CA SER A 119 -8.55 -2.03 -4.42
C SER A 119 -9.41 -0.96 -5.08
N LEU A 120 -10.64 -1.30 -5.51
CA LEU A 120 -11.41 -0.48 -6.46
C LEU A 120 -12.44 0.47 -5.85
N SER A 121 -12.70 0.46 -4.55
CA SER A 121 -13.78 1.27 -3.97
C SER A 121 -13.26 2.34 -3.00
N GLU A 122 -14.15 3.16 -2.48
CA GLU A 122 -13.84 4.08 -1.38
C GLU A 122 -13.54 3.32 -0.07
N THR A 123 -13.96 2.04 0.04
CA THR A 123 -13.59 1.15 1.14
C THR A 123 -12.31 0.36 0.86
N ALA A 124 -11.59 0.68 -0.23
CA ALA A 124 -10.38 -0.02 -0.61
C ALA A 124 -9.34 -0.01 0.52
N PHE A 125 -8.91 -1.20 0.92
CA PHE A 125 -7.91 -1.37 1.95
C PHE A 125 -6.90 -2.46 1.53
N PRO A 126 -6.00 -2.15 0.56
CA PRO A 126 -5.11 -3.12 -0.06
C PRO A 126 -3.88 -3.43 0.83
N TRP A 127 -4.10 -3.78 2.10
CA TRP A 127 -3.04 -3.95 3.10
C TRP A 127 -2.52 -5.38 3.18
N ASN A 128 -3.40 -6.38 3.03
CA ASN A 128 -3.10 -7.79 3.26
C ASN A 128 -2.90 -8.60 1.98
N TYR A 129 -2.42 -8.00 0.87
CA TYR A 129 -2.13 -8.76 -0.33
C TYR A 129 -1.06 -9.82 -0.08
N LEU A 130 -1.30 -11.01 -0.62
CA LEU A 130 -0.44 -12.17 -0.41
C LEU A 130 1.01 -11.92 -0.85
N GLY A 131 1.21 -11.08 -1.86
CA GLY A 131 2.52 -10.68 -2.35
C GLY A 131 3.36 -9.92 -1.32
N TYR A 132 2.75 -9.17 -0.40
CA TYR A 132 3.49 -8.43 0.62
C TYR A 132 4.24 -9.32 1.61
N THR A 133 3.86 -10.58 1.74
CA THR A 133 4.61 -11.58 2.52
C THR A 133 6.06 -11.71 2.04
N GLN A 134 6.34 -11.39 0.76
CA GLN A 134 7.66 -11.54 0.14
C GLN A 134 8.54 -10.30 0.19
N SER A 135 8.10 -9.23 0.84
CA SER A 135 8.73 -7.91 0.82
C SER A 135 10.19 -7.85 1.32
N TYR A 136 10.65 -8.86 2.05
CA TYR A 136 12.05 -8.99 2.48
C TYR A 136 12.92 -9.79 1.51
N TYR A 137 12.34 -10.51 0.56
CA TYR A 137 13.06 -11.39 -0.37
C TYR A 137 13.30 -10.70 -1.72
N LEU A 138 14.10 -9.62 -1.70
CA LEU A 138 14.35 -8.79 -2.89
C LEU A 138 14.69 -9.59 -4.16
N PRO A 139 15.50 -10.66 -4.11
CA PRO A 139 15.76 -11.45 -5.32
C PRO A 139 14.52 -12.11 -5.91
N LEU A 140 13.50 -12.41 -5.09
CA LEU A 140 12.31 -13.12 -5.53
C LEU A 140 11.22 -12.21 -6.09
N ILE A 141 11.31 -10.89 -5.85
CA ILE A 141 10.23 -9.93 -6.20
C ILE A 141 10.62 -8.92 -7.29
N GLN A 142 11.82 -9.02 -7.89
CA GLN A 142 12.26 -8.05 -8.89
C GLN A 142 11.38 -8.05 -10.15
N PHE A 143 10.71 -9.16 -10.47
CA PHE A 143 9.77 -9.25 -11.59
C PHE A 143 8.49 -8.42 -11.40
N ALA A 144 8.29 -7.81 -10.22
CA ALA A 144 7.22 -6.83 -10.01
C ALA A 144 7.34 -5.60 -10.93
N GLU A 145 8.52 -5.33 -11.52
CA GLU A 145 8.67 -4.31 -12.57
C GLU A 145 7.83 -4.58 -13.84
N TYR A 146 7.43 -5.84 -14.06
CA TYR A 146 6.59 -6.24 -15.20
C TYR A 146 5.11 -6.31 -14.84
N THR A 147 4.79 -6.74 -13.62
CA THR A 147 3.45 -7.19 -13.22
C THR A 147 2.85 -6.44 -12.04
N GLY A 148 3.62 -5.57 -11.40
CA GLY A 148 3.28 -5.02 -10.08
C GLY A 148 3.24 -6.10 -9.01
N ILE A 149 2.71 -5.75 -7.85
CA ILE A 149 2.44 -6.66 -6.71
C ILE A 149 1.58 -7.86 -7.13
N TRP A 150 0.74 -7.68 -8.15
CA TRP A 150 -0.20 -8.67 -8.64
C TRP A 150 0.48 -9.97 -9.07
N GLY A 151 1.61 -9.88 -9.78
CA GLY A 151 2.38 -11.05 -10.15
C GLY A 151 2.98 -11.78 -8.95
N VAL A 152 3.38 -11.06 -7.93
CA VAL A 152 3.93 -11.66 -6.70
C VAL A 152 2.82 -12.35 -5.91
N SER A 153 1.63 -11.75 -5.78
CA SER A 153 0.45 -12.39 -5.17
C SER A 153 0.06 -13.66 -5.92
N LEU A 154 -0.03 -13.59 -7.24
CA LEU A 154 -0.34 -14.75 -8.09
C LEU A 154 0.69 -15.87 -7.90
N TRP A 155 1.97 -15.52 -7.92
CA TRP A 155 3.08 -16.47 -7.74
C TRP A 155 3.01 -17.17 -6.38
N VAL A 156 2.81 -16.44 -5.28
CA VAL A 156 2.68 -17.01 -3.94
C VAL A 156 1.45 -17.91 -3.85
N PHE A 157 0.32 -17.51 -4.46
CA PHE A 157 -0.87 -18.35 -4.48
C PHE A 157 -0.66 -19.65 -5.28
N VAL A 158 0.01 -19.59 -6.44
CA VAL A 158 0.36 -20.78 -7.23
C VAL A 158 1.25 -21.74 -6.44
N LEU A 159 2.22 -21.24 -5.66
CA LEU A 159 3.03 -22.07 -4.76
C LEU A 159 2.15 -22.82 -3.75
N ASN A 160 1.18 -22.14 -3.10
CA ASN A 160 0.23 -22.78 -2.18
C ASN A 160 -0.56 -23.89 -2.88
N VAL A 161 -1.06 -23.64 -4.10
CA VAL A 161 -1.80 -24.64 -4.88
C VAL A 161 -0.93 -25.85 -5.21
N LEU A 162 0.28 -25.64 -5.69
CA LEU A 162 1.17 -26.75 -6.08
C LEU A 162 1.61 -27.57 -4.87
N ILE A 163 1.88 -26.93 -3.73
CA ILE A 163 2.18 -27.63 -2.46
C ILE A 163 0.98 -28.46 -2.02
N TRP A 164 -0.22 -27.91 -2.08
CA TRP A 164 -1.46 -28.64 -1.79
C TRP A 164 -1.64 -29.85 -2.70
N LEU A 165 -1.53 -29.68 -4.02
CA LEU A 165 -1.67 -30.75 -4.99
C LEU A 165 -0.62 -31.85 -4.82
N THR A 166 0.63 -31.47 -4.49
CA THR A 166 1.71 -32.43 -4.25
C THR A 166 1.41 -33.34 -3.05
N ALA A 167 0.82 -32.78 -2.00
CA ALA A 167 0.51 -33.52 -0.79
C ALA A 167 -0.74 -34.39 -0.90
N ARG A 168 -1.71 -34.01 -1.72
CA ARG A 168 -3.07 -34.62 -1.72
C ARG A 168 -3.41 -35.39 -2.99
N GLU A 169 -2.97 -34.92 -4.14
CA GLU A 169 -3.46 -35.38 -5.43
C GLU A 169 -2.42 -36.16 -6.24
N PHE A 170 -1.16 -35.83 -6.14
CA PHE A 170 -0.10 -36.48 -6.91
C PHE A 170 0.56 -37.59 -6.10
N THR A 171 -0.09 -38.77 -6.10
CA THR A 171 0.39 -39.93 -5.36
C THR A 171 1.41 -40.76 -6.16
N SER A 172 1.34 -40.72 -7.52
CA SER A 172 2.31 -41.44 -8.35
C SER A 172 3.67 -40.71 -8.38
N ARG A 173 4.77 -41.48 -8.33
CA ARG A 173 6.14 -40.94 -8.34
C ARG A 173 6.44 -39.99 -9.51
N PRO A 174 6.09 -40.31 -10.78
CA PRO A 174 6.37 -39.41 -11.90
C PRO A 174 5.58 -38.09 -11.84
N SER A 175 4.32 -38.10 -11.41
CA SER A 175 3.51 -36.90 -11.27
C SER A 175 4.04 -35.98 -10.20
N ARG A 176 4.42 -36.57 -9.03
CA ARG A 176 5.02 -35.85 -7.92
C ARG A 176 6.35 -35.18 -8.30
N GLN A 177 7.20 -35.88 -9.04
CA GLN A 177 8.49 -35.32 -9.51
C GLN A 177 8.29 -34.11 -10.44
N ARG A 178 7.31 -34.16 -11.36
CA ARG A 178 6.99 -33.02 -12.24
C ARG A 178 6.55 -31.79 -11.46
N VAL A 179 5.73 -31.98 -10.44
CA VAL A 179 5.26 -30.85 -9.61
C VAL A 179 6.38 -30.30 -8.73
N LEU A 180 7.25 -31.15 -8.16
CA LEU A 180 8.41 -30.71 -7.41
C LEU A 180 9.39 -29.93 -8.30
N LEU A 181 9.58 -30.35 -9.56
CA LEU A 181 10.36 -29.60 -10.54
C LEU A 181 9.72 -28.24 -10.84
N ALA A 182 8.39 -28.19 -11.02
CA ALA A 182 7.68 -26.93 -11.25
C ALA A 182 7.82 -25.98 -10.05
N LEU A 183 7.70 -26.48 -8.81
CA LEU A 183 7.96 -25.71 -7.58
C LEU A 183 9.38 -25.16 -7.53
N ALA A 184 10.38 -26.02 -7.85
CA ALA A 184 11.77 -25.58 -7.89
C ALA A 184 11.99 -24.48 -8.94
N LEU A 185 11.45 -24.64 -10.14
CA LEU A 185 11.55 -23.64 -11.21
C LEU A 185 10.86 -22.32 -10.83
N LEU A 186 9.68 -22.37 -10.21
CA LEU A 186 8.96 -21.19 -9.73
C LEU A 186 9.73 -20.40 -8.65
N ILE A 187 10.63 -21.01 -7.94
CA ILE A 187 11.49 -20.33 -6.96
C ILE A 187 12.83 -19.90 -7.61
N VAL A 188 13.46 -20.79 -8.34
CA VAL A 188 14.81 -20.56 -8.89
C VAL A 188 14.79 -19.50 -10.00
N LEU A 189 13.80 -19.52 -10.90
CA LEU A 189 13.78 -18.56 -12.02
C LEU A 189 13.60 -17.10 -11.54
N PRO A 190 12.63 -16.77 -10.65
CA PRO A 190 12.56 -15.43 -10.08
C PRO A 190 13.82 -15.04 -9.31
N ALA A 191 14.42 -15.99 -8.55
CA ALA A 191 15.65 -15.73 -7.80
C ALA A 191 16.82 -15.39 -8.73
N LEU A 192 17.03 -16.16 -9.80
CA LEU A 192 18.09 -15.90 -10.78
C LEU A 192 17.88 -14.56 -11.50
N HIS A 193 16.64 -14.28 -11.95
CA HIS A 193 16.28 -13.00 -12.53
C HIS A 193 16.57 -11.86 -11.55
N GLY A 194 16.12 -11.98 -10.31
CA GLY A 194 16.31 -10.92 -9.32
C GLY A 194 17.76 -10.73 -8.93
N LEU A 195 18.54 -11.80 -8.79
CA LEU A 195 19.99 -11.68 -8.55
C LEU A 195 20.71 -10.98 -9.70
N PHE A 196 20.29 -11.25 -10.94
CA PHE A 196 20.82 -10.57 -12.12
C PHE A 196 20.47 -9.08 -12.09
N VAL A 197 19.21 -8.72 -11.81
CA VAL A 197 18.77 -7.32 -11.69
C VAL A 197 19.52 -6.59 -10.56
N LEU A 198 19.66 -7.23 -9.41
CA LEU A 198 20.32 -6.65 -8.24
C LEU A 198 21.84 -6.44 -8.43
N ARG A 199 22.47 -7.14 -9.37
CA ARG A 199 23.89 -6.98 -9.72
C ARG A 199 24.15 -5.96 -10.81
N ARG A 200 23.11 -5.55 -11.55
CA ARG A 200 23.30 -4.53 -12.60
C ARG A 200 23.71 -3.20 -11.96
N PRO A 201 24.63 -2.47 -12.58
CA PRO A 201 24.82 -1.07 -12.22
C PRO A 201 23.50 -0.33 -12.30
N GLN A 202 23.19 0.46 -11.30
CA GLN A 202 22.05 1.35 -11.39
C GLN A 202 22.36 2.44 -12.42
N ASP A 203 21.37 2.83 -13.20
CA ASP A 203 21.53 3.86 -14.23
C ASP A 203 22.23 5.09 -13.64
N SER A 204 23.12 5.67 -14.42
CA SER A 204 23.88 6.89 -14.09
C SER A 204 22.98 8.14 -14.22
N GLY A 205 21.87 8.17 -13.47
CA GLY A 205 21.05 9.37 -13.40
C GLY A 205 21.71 10.46 -12.54
N ARG A 206 21.07 11.62 -12.48
CA ARG A 206 21.55 12.73 -11.65
C ARG A 206 21.42 12.37 -10.16
N PRO A 207 22.48 12.51 -9.37
CA PRO A 207 22.38 12.37 -7.92
C PRO A 207 21.73 13.62 -7.31
N VAL A 208 20.92 13.41 -6.29
CA VAL A 208 20.25 14.44 -5.48
C VAL A 208 20.38 14.07 -4.01
N THR A 209 20.70 15.03 -3.17
CA THR A 209 20.85 14.85 -1.73
C THR A 209 19.62 15.39 -1.02
N LEU A 210 18.95 14.57 -0.23
CA LEU A 210 17.78 14.98 0.55
C LEU A 210 18.05 14.82 2.05
N ALA A 211 17.48 15.75 2.84
CA ALA A 211 17.40 15.62 4.30
C ALA A 211 15.96 15.31 4.71
N LEU A 212 15.73 14.17 5.37
CA LEU A 212 14.43 13.75 5.87
C LEU A 212 14.39 13.99 7.37
N LEU A 213 13.42 14.79 7.83
CA LEU A 213 13.31 15.20 9.24
C LEU A 213 12.15 14.49 9.92
N GLN A 214 12.47 13.66 10.91
CA GLN A 214 11.52 12.95 11.76
C GLN A 214 11.37 13.68 13.08
N GLY A 215 10.32 14.50 13.20
CA GLY A 215 10.11 15.37 14.39
C GLY A 215 9.68 14.59 15.63
N ASN A 216 9.09 13.42 15.46
CA ASN A 216 8.52 12.61 16.55
C ASN A 216 7.51 13.37 17.40
N VAL A 217 6.71 14.22 16.76
CA VAL A 217 5.65 14.99 17.42
C VAL A 217 4.45 14.09 17.70
N ASP A 218 3.93 14.14 18.92
CA ASP A 218 2.72 13.39 19.28
C ASP A 218 1.52 13.85 18.45
N PRO A 219 0.75 12.95 17.84
CA PRO A 219 -0.35 13.30 16.95
C PRO A 219 -1.52 13.99 17.68
N PHE A 220 -1.67 13.81 18.98
CA PHE A 220 -2.71 14.48 19.77
C PHE A 220 -2.24 15.86 20.22
N GLU A 221 -1.03 15.96 20.77
CA GLU A 221 -0.47 17.22 21.29
C GLU A 221 -0.25 18.28 20.20
N LYS A 222 -0.01 17.87 18.95
CA LYS A 222 0.26 18.84 17.87
C LYS A 222 -0.91 19.77 17.53
N TRP A 223 -2.14 19.44 17.96
CA TRP A 223 -3.34 20.26 17.73
C TRP A 223 -3.70 21.15 18.91
N GLU A 224 -2.97 21.07 20.02
CA GLU A 224 -3.19 21.89 21.19
C GLU A 224 -2.83 23.36 20.95
N VAL A 225 -3.44 24.25 21.71
CA VAL A 225 -3.15 25.68 21.65
C VAL A 225 -1.67 25.93 21.96
N GLY A 226 -0.98 26.68 21.10
CA GLY A 226 0.45 26.97 21.21
C GLY A 226 1.40 25.86 20.75
N SER A 227 0.90 24.71 20.32
CA SER A 227 1.72 23.64 19.75
C SER A 227 2.33 24.03 18.39
N THR A 228 1.62 24.83 17.60
CA THR A 228 2.07 25.28 16.27
C THR A 228 3.42 25.97 16.32
N ASP A 229 3.61 26.95 17.21
CA ASP A 229 4.89 27.67 17.35
C ASP A 229 6.03 26.72 17.77
N ARG A 230 5.76 25.76 18.68
CA ARG A 230 6.73 24.72 19.09
C ARG A 230 7.10 23.82 17.93
N ASN A 231 6.12 23.35 17.15
CA ASN A 231 6.35 22.45 16.02
C ASN A 231 7.15 23.15 14.92
N VAL A 232 6.78 24.39 14.55
CA VAL A 232 7.54 25.17 13.56
C VAL A 232 8.98 25.37 14.04
N ALA A 233 9.19 25.78 15.32
CA ALA A 233 10.52 25.99 15.88
C ALA A 233 11.36 24.69 15.89
N LEU A 234 10.75 23.55 16.22
CA LEU A 234 11.39 22.24 16.17
C LEU A 234 11.92 21.92 14.78
N TYR A 235 11.04 22.00 13.76
CA TYR A 235 11.42 21.68 12.40
C TYR A 235 12.41 22.71 11.81
N GLU A 236 12.31 23.98 12.17
CA GLU A 236 13.32 24.98 11.80
C GLU A 236 14.70 24.65 12.40
N ALA A 237 14.77 24.28 13.68
CA ALA A 237 16.01 23.88 14.34
C ALA A 237 16.63 22.64 13.65
N MET A 238 15.84 21.59 13.47
CA MET A 238 16.27 20.36 12.77
C MET A 238 16.73 20.65 11.33
N SER A 239 16.09 21.61 10.64
CA SER A 239 16.45 22.01 9.28
C SER A 239 17.80 22.74 9.23
N ARG A 240 18.08 23.62 10.23
CA ARG A 240 19.39 24.28 10.34
C ARG A 240 20.51 23.26 10.53
N ASP A 241 20.28 22.28 11.42
CA ASP A 241 21.25 21.21 11.67
C ASP A 241 21.49 20.36 10.39
N ALA A 242 20.41 20.00 9.69
CA ALA A 242 20.48 19.23 8.46
C ALA A 242 21.12 19.99 7.30
N ALA A 243 21.01 21.32 7.26
CA ALA A 243 21.61 22.19 6.23
C ALA A 243 23.15 22.08 6.17
N ALA A 244 23.80 21.69 7.28
CA ALA A 244 25.24 21.41 7.33
C ALA A 244 25.67 20.30 6.34
N GLY A 245 24.74 19.38 6.00
CA GLY A 245 24.94 18.33 4.98
C GLY A 245 24.74 18.80 3.54
N ASN A 246 24.49 20.09 3.31
CA ASN A 246 24.22 20.68 1.99
C ASN A 246 23.18 19.89 1.16
N PRO A 247 21.96 19.62 1.67
CA PRO A 247 20.96 18.91 0.89
C PRO A 247 20.38 19.79 -0.22
N ASP A 248 19.97 19.18 -1.32
CA ASP A 248 19.24 19.84 -2.42
C ASP A 248 17.78 20.13 -2.05
N LEU A 249 17.22 19.39 -1.08
CA LEU A 249 15.84 19.49 -0.61
C LEU A 249 15.76 19.02 0.83
N ILE A 250 15.07 19.78 1.67
CA ILE A 250 14.65 19.36 3.01
C ILE A 250 13.20 18.85 2.95
N VAL A 251 12.91 17.77 3.66
CA VAL A 251 11.56 17.15 3.68
C VAL A 251 11.07 17.05 5.12
N TRP A 252 9.91 17.65 5.39
CA TRP A 252 9.16 17.48 6.62
C TRP A 252 8.01 16.48 6.41
N PRO A 253 7.58 15.74 7.43
CA PRO A 253 6.57 14.69 7.27
C PRO A 253 5.16 15.23 7.04
N GLU A 254 4.20 14.31 6.90
CA GLU A 254 2.77 14.59 6.78
C GLU A 254 2.27 15.40 7.98
N THR A 255 1.48 16.44 7.68
CA THR A 255 0.93 17.37 8.66
C THR A 255 1.95 17.90 9.68
N ALA A 256 3.20 18.12 9.24
CA ALA A 256 4.20 18.81 10.07
C ALA A 256 3.72 20.24 10.44
N MET A 257 2.94 20.84 9.51
CA MET A 257 2.22 22.09 9.71
C MET A 257 0.73 21.80 9.96
N PRO A 258 0.28 21.74 11.24
CA PRO A 258 -1.10 21.40 11.58
C PRO A 258 -2.06 22.60 11.45
N PHE A 259 -1.98 23.31 10.35
CA PHE A 259 -2.83 24.47 10.03
C PHE A 259 -2.94 24.66 8.51
N PHE A 260 -3.90 25.48 8.11
CA PHE A 260 -4.10 25.86 6.70
C PHE A 260 -3.01 26.83 6.29
N LEU A 261 -1.99 26.33 5.60
CA LEU A 261 -0.78 27.10 5.29
C LEU A 261 -1.09 28.38 4.49
N GLY A 262 -2.04 28.30 3.54
CA GLY A 262 -2.45 29.45 2.73
C GLY A 262 -3.23 30.54 3.50
N SER A 263 -3.87 30.20 4.65
CA SER A 263 -4.69 31.16 5.42
C SER A 263 -3.96 31.74 6.64
N GLU A 264 -2.74 31.29 6.92
CA GLU A 264 -1.95 31.75 8.06
C GLU A 264 -0.75 32.62 7.63
N PRO A 265 -0.98 33.91 7.28
CA PRO A 265 0.07 34.76 6.70
C PRO A 265 1.30 34.93 7.60
N ARG A 266 1.14 34.82 8.93
CA ARG A 266 2.24 34.92 9.90
C ARG A 266 3.20 33.75 9.71
N TYR A 267 2.69 32.51 9.69
CA TYR A 267 3.51 31.31 9.55
C TYR A 267 4.05 31.16 8.14
N LEU A 268 3.27 31.50 7.14
CA LEU A 268 3.72 31.47 5.74
C LEU A 268 4.91 32.42 5.51
N ARG A 269 4.82 33.67 6.01
CA ARG A 269 5.96 34.63 5.96
C ARG A 269 7.16 34.12 6.75
N ARG A 270 6.95 33.53 7.95
CA ARG A 270 8.02 32.95 8.75
C ARG A 270 8.76 31.86 7.99
N LEU A 271 8.03 30.93 7.35
CA LEU A 271 8.61 29.85 6.56
C LEU A 271 9.35 30.37 5.31
N HIS A 272 8.79 31.34 4.58
CA HIS A 272 9.49 31.94 3.45
C HIS A 272 10.80 32.60 3.88
N ASN A 273 10.78 33.42 4.93
CA ASN A 273 12.00 34.08 5.45
C ASN A 273 13.03 33.04 5.93
N PHE A 274 12.56 31.95 6.56
CA PHE A 274 13.42 30.85 6.98
C PHE A 274 14.07 30.15 5.80
N ILE A 275 13.29 29.77 4.78
CA ILE A 275 13.79 29.11 3.57
C ILE A 275 14.70 30.04 2.75
N ASP A 276 14.37 31.33 2.66
CA ASP A 276 15.24 32.35 2.05
C ASP A 276 16.59 32.44 2.79
N SER A 277 16.60 32.28 4.12
CA SER A 277 17.85 32.29 4.90
C SER A 277 18.71 31.03 4.72
N LEU A 278 18.08 29.88 4.49
CA LEU A 278 18.77 28.60 4.25
C LEU A 278 19.22 28.41 2.79
N GLN A 279 18.55 29.06 1.85
CA GLN A 279 18.73 28.84 0.39
C GLN A 279 18.53 27.36 -0.03
N ILE A 280 17.73 26.60 0.72
CA ILE A 280 17.41 25.20 0.45
C ILE A 280 15.88 25.06 0.38
N PRO A 281 15.31 24.51 -0.71
CA PRO A 281 13.87 24.31 -0.82
C PRO A 281 13.35 23.33 0.25
N LEU A 282 12.09 23.52 0.63
CA LEU A 282 11.37 22.72 1.63
C LEU A 282 10.14 22.06 1.00
N LEU A 283 10.01 20.74 1.19
CA LEU A 283 8.78 20.00 0.98
C LEU A 283 8.18 19.66 2.34
N THR A 284 6.93 20.06 2.60
CA THR A 284 6.27 19.85 3.90
C THR A 284 4.82 19.41 3.74
N GLY A 285 4.33 18.58 4.67
CA GLY A 285 2.90 18.28 4.79
C GLY A 285 2.18 19.34 5.63
N GLY A 286 0.94 19.64 5.25
CA GLY A 286 0.07 20.59 5.95
C GLY A 286 -1.39 20.43 5.53
N LEU A 287 -2.23 21.40 5.90
CA LEU A 287 -3.62 21.45 5.48
C LEU A 287 -3.79 22.50 4.37
N ASP A 288 -4.69 22.19 3.42
CA ASP A 288 -5.13 23.09 2.38
C ASP A 288 -6.65 23.21 2.39
N TYR A 289 -7.18 24.28 1.83
CA TYR A 289 -8.62 24.48 1.67
C TYR A 289 -8.95 25.17 0.36
N GLN A 290 -10.19 25.02 -0.07
CA GLN A 290 -10.74 25.71 -1.24
C GLN A 290 -12.19 26.06 -0.96
N PHE A 291 -12.55 27.32 -1.20
CA PHE A 291 -13.95 27.72 -1.16
C PHE A 291 -14.72 27.01 -2.28
N THR A 292 -15.85 26.41 -1.93
CA THR A 292 -16.79 25.77 -2.86
C THR A 292 -17.90 26.72 -3.26
N ASP A 293 -18.25 27.62 -2.34
CA ASP A 293 -19.16 28.74 -2.53
C ASP A 293 -18.85 29.86 -1.52
N ASP A 294 -19.67 30.91 -1.42
CA ASP A 294 -19.44 32.07 -0.54
C ASP A 294 -19.46 31.72 0.96
N THR A 295 -19.97 30.54 1.35
CA THR A 295 -20.19 30.13 2.74
C THR A 295 -19.55 28.80 3.13
N SER A 296 -19.16 27.98 2.15
CA SER A 296 -18.61 26.63 2.37
C SER A 296 -17.23 26.46 1.75
N TYR A 297 -16.45 25.56 2.35
CA TYR A 297 -15.12 25.23 1.88
C TYR A 297 -14.80 23.74 2.07
N SER A 298 -13.98 23.22 1.17
CA SER A 298 -13.43 21.87 1.23
C SER A 298 -12.05 21.89 1.87
N TYR A 299 -11.74 20.89 2.70
CA TYR A 299 -10.42 20.74 3.31
C TYR A 299 -9.66 19.59 2.67
N TYR A 300 -8.36 19.76 2.61
CA TYR A 300 -7.45 18.77 2.03
C TYR A 300 -6.27 18.50 2.96
N ASN A 301 -5.87 17.25 3.07
CA ASN A 301 -4.53 16.87 3.50
C ASN A 301 -3.60 17.11 2.32
N ALA A 302 -2.53 17.89 2.49
CA ALA A 302 -1.73 18.36 1.36
C ALA A 302 -0.22 18.32 1.64
N ALA A 303 0.55 18.32 0.56
CA ALA A 303 1.99 18.58 0.56
C ALA A 303 2.27 19.89 -0.16
N PHE A 304 3.21 20.68 0.36
CA PHE A 304 3.58 22.00 -0.16
C PHE A 304 5.07 22.06 -0.46
N LEU A 305 5.42 22.65 -1.59
CA LEU A 305 6.78 23.03 -1.94
C LEU A 305 6.98 24.53 -1.72
N ILE A 306 8.00 24.87 -0.93
CA ILE A 306 8.43 26.25 -0.67
C ILE A 306 9.86 26.39 -1.18
N GLU A 307 10.07 27.26 -2.17
CA GLU A 307 11.39 27.50 -2.78
C GLU A 307 11.97 28.85 -2.35
N PRO A 308 13.31 28.96 -2.17
CA PRO A 308 13.98 30.21 -1.88
C PRO A 308 13.67 31.28 -2.94
N GLY A 309 13.39 32.49 -2.48
CA GLY A 309 13.08 33.64 -3.37
C GLY A 309 11.71 33.57 -4.05
N SER A 310 10.97 32.46 -3.94
CA SER A 310 9.61 32.32 -4.48
C SER A 310 8.57 32.68 -3.42
N ARG A 311 7.49 33.31 -3.86
CA ARG A 311 6.28 33.50 -3.01
C ARG A 311 5.11 32.64 -3.50
N PHE A 312 5.32 31.85 -4.55
CA PHE A 312 4.34 30.87 -5.02
C PHE A 312 4.40 29.61 -4.16
N LEU A 313 3.23 29.12 -3.78
CA LEU A 313 3.06 27.90 -3.04
C LEU A 313 2.50 26.83 -3.99
N THR A 314 3.33 25.88 -4.37
CA THR A 314 2.88 24.72 -5.15
C THR A 314 2.41 23.65 -4.18
N SER A 315 1.22 23.07 -4.42
CA SER A 315 0.66 22.04 -3.56
C SER A 315 0.27 20.78 -4.32
N TYR A 316 0.20 19.68 -3.58
CA TYR A 316 -0.42 18.42 -3.95
C TYR A 316 -1.46 18.07 -2.89
N ARG A 317 -2.68 17.76 -3.28
CA ARG A 317 -3.79 17.37 -2.40
C ARG A 317 -3.94 15.85 -2.41
N LYS A 318 -4.02 15.24 -1.24
CA LYS A 318 -4.16 13.79 -1.07
C LYS A 318 -5.40 13.27 -1.79
N MET A 319 -5.23 12.28 -2.67
CA MET A 319 -6.29 11.72 -3.52
C MET A 319 -6.97 10.50 -2.90
N ARG A 320 -6.21 9.68 -2.12
CA ARG A 320 -6.71 8.47 -1.47
C ARG A 320 -6.73 8.65 0.03
N LEU A 321 -7.92 8.89 0.55
CA LEU A 321 -8.19 9.11 1.97
C LEU A 321 -8.33 7.78 2.72
N VAL A 322 -8.00 7.79 4.01
CA VAL A 322 -8.13 6.61 4.87
C VAL A 322 -9.61 6.39 5.20
N PRO A 323 -10.22 5.25 4.81
CA PRO A 323 -11.63 4.99 5.08
C PRO A 323 -11.93 4.96 6.58
N GLY A 324 -12.94 5.71 7.00
CA GLY A 324 -13.40 5.76 8.40
C GLY A 324 -12.51 6.55 9.35
N SER A 325 -11.42 7.17 8.87
CA SER A 325 -10.56 8.07 9.65
C SER A 325 -10.50 9.47 9.02
N GLU A 326 -10.15 9.57 7.74
CA GLU A 326 -10.08 10.84 7.01
C GLU A 326 -11.39 11.16 6.27
N ARG A 327 -12.17 10.12 5.91
CA ARG A 327 -13.47 10.27 5.23
C ARG A 327 -14.35 9.05 5.49
N ILE A 328 -15.65 9.28 5.65
CA ILE A 328 -16.66 8.22 5.65
C ILE A 328 -16.86 7.75 4.20
N PRO A 329 -16.67 6.45 3.89
CA PRO A 329 -16.91 5.95 2.54
C PRO A 329 -18.36 6.14 2.11
N PHE A 330 -18.55 6.48 0.84
CA PHE A 330 -19.89 6.66 0.22
C PHE A 330 -20.79 7.73 0.87
N ARG A 331 -20.20 8.64 1.67
CA ARG A 331 -20.94 9.64 2.45
C ARG A 331 -21.90 10.50 1.63
N ASP A 332 -21.64 10.68 0.35
CA ASP A 332 -22.43 11.52 -0.55
C ASP A 332 -23.59 10.73 -1.21
N TYR A 333 -23.71 9.42 -0.94
CA TYR A 333 -24.72 8.53 -1.49
C TYR A 333 -25.74 8.10 -0.43
N PHE A 334 -27.03 7.99 -0.84
CA PHE A 334 -28.06 7.40 0.02
C PHE A 334 -27.78 5.89 0.25
N PRO A 335 -27.93 5.33 1.48
CA PRO A 335 -28.34 5.99 2.73
C PRO A 335 -27.18 6.53 3.58
N PHE A 336 -25.94 6.53 3.08
CA PHE A 336 -24.72 6.83 3.86
C PHE A 336 -24.60 8.31 4.23
N ASN A 337 -25.27 9.21 3.50
CA ASN A 337 -25.38 10.63 3.85
C ASN A 337 -26.01 10.83 5.24
N TYR A 338 -27.02 10.04 5.63
CA TYR A 338 -27.60 10.08 6.98
C TYR A 338 -26.66 9.51 8.04
N LEU A 339 -25.85 8.51 7.68
CA LEU A 339 -24.84 7.95 8.57
C LEU A 339 -23.76 8.99 8.92
N LYS A 340 -23.44 9.91 8.01
CA LYS A 340 -22.53 11.02 8.26
C LYS A 340 -23.02 11.91 9.40
N GLU A 341 -24.27 12.36 9.34
CA GLU A 341 -24.87 13.20 10.37
C GLU A 341 -24.84 12.49 11.73
N TRP A 342 -25.31 11.25 11.76
CA TRP A 342 -25.32 10.44 12.99
C TRP A 342 -23.91 10.18 13.58
N LEU A 343 -22.91 9.90 12.74
CA LEU A 343 -21.52 9.70 13.19
C LEU A 343 -20.86 11.00 13.62
N SER A 344 -21.20 12.13 13.02
CA SER A 344 -20.78 13.47 13.44
C SER A 344 -21.29 13.79 14.84
N ASP A 345 -22.56 13.48 15.12
CA ASP A 345 -23.19 13.68 16.43
C ASP A 345 -22.56 12.83 17.55
N LEU A 346 -21.92 11.70 17.17
CA LEU A 346 -21.23 10.83 18.12
C LEU A 346 -19.80 11.28 18.44
N GLU A 347 -19.32 12.40 17.88
CA GLU A 347 -17.95 12.93 18.07
C GLU A 347 -16.84 11.89 17.89
N LEU A 348 -17.02 10.94 16.95
CA LEU A 348 -16.09 9.82 16.73
C LEU A 348 -14.75 10.23 16.08
N GLY A 349 -14.50 11.53 15.93
CA GLY A 349 -13.23 12.07 15.43
C GLY A 349 -12.91 11.70 13.98
N VAL A 350 -13.94 11.39 13.16
CA VAL A 350 -13.76 11.09 11.74
C VAL A 350 -13.54 12.40 10.99
N GLY A 351 -12.40 12.49 10.29
CA GLY A 351 -12.12 13.63 9.41
C GLY A 351 -13.10 13.74 8.26
N ASP A 352 -13.28 14.95 7.75
CA ASP A 352 -14.16 15.26 6.61
C ASP A 352 -13.35 15.84 5.44
N TYR A 353 -12.18 15.24 5.16
CA TYR A 353 -11.34 15.69 4.06
C TYR A 353 -11.95 15.42 2.69
N THR A 354 -11.66 16.31 1.76
CA THR A 354 -12.00 16.16 0.34
C THR A 354 -10.81 15.51 -0.38
N PRO A 355 -11.02 14.50 -1.24
CA PRO A 355 -9.95 13.94 -2.06
C PRO A 355 -9.47 14.95 -3.11
N GLY A 356 -8.15 15.01 -3.34
CA GLY A 356 -7.58 15.70 -4.46
C GLY A 356 -7.82 14.96 -5.78
N GLU A 357 -7.56 15.62 -6.91
CA GLU A 357 -7.81 15.07 -8.25
C GLU A 357 -6.55 15.06 -9.14
N GLU A 358 -5.52 15.82 -8.77
CA GLU A 358 -4.37 16.07 -9.62
C GLU A 358 -3.16 15.23 -9.24
N PHE A 359 -2.52 14.64 -10.24
CA PHE A 359 -1.22 13.96 -10.10
C PHE A 359 -0.07 14.96 -10.19
N THR A 360 0.17 15.74 -9.15
CA THR A 360 1.21 16.76 -9.12
C THR A 360 2.60 16.14 -9.19
N VAL A 361 3.42 16.66 -10.12
CA VAL A 361 4.87 16.45 -10.17
C VAL A 361 5.53 17.76 -9.82
N PHE A 362 6.14 17.84 -8.66
CA PHE A 362 6.89 19.01 -8.23
C PHE A 362 8.17 19.15 -9.07
N SER A 363 8.45 20.35 -9.51
CA SER A 363 9.69 20.73 -10.19
C SER A 363 10.53 21.55 -9.22
N VAL A 364 11.47 20.90 -8.54
CA VAL A 364 12.27 21.51 -7.46
C VAL A 364 13.59 21.99 -8.03
N ARG A 365 13.93 23.25 -7.81
CA ARG A 365 15.27 23.76 -8.07
C ARG A 365 16.22 23.29 -6.98
N PRO A 366 17.23 22.47 -7.30
CA PRO A 366 18.14 21.97 -6.28
C PRO A 366 18.98 23.11 -5.71
N ALA A 367 19.25 23.05 -4.41
CA ALA A 367 20.14 24.03 -3.76
C ALA A 367 21.56 23.98 -4.32
N GLN A 368 21.98 22.80 -4.78
CA GLN A 368 23.29 22.56 -5.36
C GLN A 368 23.20 22.57 -6.90
N GLY A 369 24.16 23.22 -7.59
CA GLY A 369 24.28 23.18 -9.06
C GLY A 369 23.98 24.49 -9.81
N GLY A 370 23.65 25.57 -9.11
CA GLY A 370 23.44 26.90 -9.72
C GLY A 370 22.12 27.06 -10.51
N ALA A 371 21.92 28.22 -11.12
CA ALA A 371 20.66 28.59 -11.80
C ALA A 371 20.33 27.71 -13.02
N ASP A 372 21.33 27.14 -13.68
CA ASP A 372 21.18 26.32 -14.89
C ASP A 372 21.01 24.83 -14.61
N ALA A 373 21.03 24.43 -13.34
CA ALA A 373 20.83 23.01 -12.98
C ALA A 373 19.41 22.56 -13.35
N PRO A 374 19.26 21.42 -14.06
CA PRO A 374 17.92 20.92 -14.39
C PRO A 374 17.13 20.63 -13.10
N PRO A 375 15.81 20.88 -13.09
CA PRO A 375 15.00 20.65 -11.89
C PRO A 375 14.96 19.18 -11.49
N VAL A 376 14.71 18.94 -10.21
CA VAL A 376 14.39 17.63 -9.65
C VAL A 376 12.89 17.42 -9.78
N LEU A 377 12.48 16.46 -10.60
CA LEU A 377 11.08 16.09 -10.76
C LEU A 377 10.71 15.02 -9.74
N LEU A 378 9.82 15.33 -8.82
CA LEU A 378 9.38 14.39 -7.79
C LEU A 378 7.86 14.44 -7.59
N SER A 379 7.28 13.35 -7.16
CA SER A 379 5.91 13.30 -6.67
C SER A 379 5.87 12.91 -5.20
N THR A 380 4.85 13.41 -4.50
CA THR A 380 4.74 13.27 -3.05
C THR A 380 3.46 12.56 -2.66
N PRO A 381 3.40 11.23 -2.78
CA PRO A 381 2.29 10.48 -2.21
C PRO A 381 2.24 10.64 -0.69
N ILE A 382 1.03 10.85 -0.15
CA ILE A 382 0.83 11.10 1.28
C ILE A 382 0.33 9.83 1.97
N CYS A 383 1.15 9.28 2.88
CA CYS A 383 0.78 8.23 3.83
C CYS A 383 0.14 6.99 3.15
N PHE A 384 -1.13 6.75 3.40
CA PHE A 384 -1.94 5.62 2.91
C PHE A 384 -1.91 5.47 1.37
N GLU A 385 -1.68 6.54 0.62
CA GLU A 385 -1.58 6.49 -0.83
C GLU A 385 -0.50 5.53 -1.34
N SER A 386 0.60 5.39 -0.58
CA SER A 386 1.70 4.49 -0.92
C SER A 386 1.31 3.01 -0.98
N VAL A 387 0.15 2.66 -0.41
CA VAL A 387 -0.39 1.29 -0.45
C VAL A 387 -0.97 0.95 -1.83
N PHE A 388 -1.42 1.95 -2.62
CA PHE A 388 -2.09 1.76 -3.91
C PHE A 388 -1.12 1.71 -5.09
N PRO A 389 -0.91 0.53 -5.71
CA PRO A 389 0.06 0.38 -6.80
C PRO A 389 -0.26 1.26 -8.01
N ASP A 390 -1.54 1.28 -8.46
CA ASP A 390 -1.97 2.04 -9.64
C ASP A 390 -1.83 3.55 -9.44
N LEU A 391 -2.12 4.07 -8.24
CA LEU A 391 -1.93 5.48 -7.92
C LEU A 391 -0.45 5.88 -8.08
N ILE A 392 0.44 5.09 -7.47
CA ILE A 392 1.89 5.38 -7.49
C ILE A 392 2.49 5.30 -8.89
N ARG A 393 2.08 4.31 -9.72
CA ARG A 393 2.57 4.24 -11.09
C ARG A 393 2.16 5.44 -11.95
N ARG A 394 1.00 6.06 -11.67
CA ARG A 394 0.56 7.25 -12.41
C ARG A 394 1.45 8.44 -12.13
N PHE A 395 1.88 8.64 -10.89
CA PHE A 395 2.91 9.64 -10.57
C PHE A 395 4.20 9.37 -11.34
N ALA A 396 4.65 8.13 -11.34
CA ALA A 396 5.80 7.72 -12.14
C ALA A 396 5.57 7.97 -13.64
N GLY A 397 4.40 7.64 -14.16
CA GLY A 397 3.99 7.85 -15.55
C GLY A 397 4.01 9.34 -15.96
N ASN A 398 3.64 10.23 -15.06
CA ASN A 398 3.59 11.68 -15.28
C ASN A 398 4.96 12.37 -15.22
N GLY A 399 6.04 11.64 -15.08
CA GLY A 399 7.38 12.19 -15.23
C GLY A 399 8.20 12.29 -13.94
N ALA A 400 7.67 11.88 -12.78
CA ALA A 400 8.47 11.86 -11.56
C ALA A 400 9.74 11.02 -11.73
N GLY A 401 10.88 11.56 -11.36
CA GLY A 401 12.18 10.87 -11.34
C GLY A 401 12.47 10.18 -10.02
N MET A 402 11.66 10.48 -8.98
CA MET A 402 11.68 9.88 -7.66
C MET A 402 10.31 10.04 -6.98
N LEU A 403 10.08 9.24 -5.94
CA LEU A 403 8.94 9.38 -5.02
C LEU A 403 9.42 9.92 -3.68
N CYS A 404 8.75 10.95 -3.16
CA CYS A 404 8.98 11.50 -1.84
C CYS A 404 7.73 11.27 -0.98
N ILE A 405 7.64 10.12 -0.29
CA ILE A 405 6.48 9.75 0.52
C ILE A 405 6.57 10.47 1.87
N ILE A 406 5.58 11.28 2.20
CA ILE A 406 5.42 11.86 3.53
C ILE A 406 4.32 11.14 4.32
N THR A 407 4.52 10.90 5.61
CA THR A 407 3.58 10.09 6.39
C THR A 407 3.62 10.41 7.89
N ASN A 408 2.52 10.05 8.57
CA ASN A 408 2.45 10.10 10.03
C ASN A 408 1.98 8.75 10.59
N ASP A 409 2.93 7.84 10.83
CA ASP A 409 2.66 6.50 11.37
C ASP A 409 2.41 6.49 12.89
N ALA A 410 2.35 7.66 13.55
CA ALA A 410 2.11 7.76 14.99
C ALA A 410 0.83 7.04 15.42
N TRP A 411 -0.21 7.16 14.60
CA TRP A 411 -1.51 6.55 14.81
C TRP A 411 -1.47 5.02 14.95
N PHE A 412 -0.47 4.37 14.37
CA PHE A 412 -0.35 2.91 14.41
C PHE A 412 0.24 2.38 15.72
N GLY A 413 0.86 3.25 16.53
CA GLY A 413 1.57 2.84 17.73
C GLY A 413 2.78 1.94 17.45
N ARG A 414 3.29 1.28 18.50
CA ARG A 414 4.40 0.31 18.37
C ARG A 414 3.90 -1.08 17.95
N THR A 415 3.39 -1.18 16.74
CA THR A 415 2.78 -2.38 16.17
C THR A 415 3.51 -2.87 14.92
N SER A 416 2.93 -3.83 14.21
CA SER A 416 3.44 -4.30 12.91
C SER A 416 3.24 -3.29 11.77
N ALA A 417 2.27 -2.36 11.89
CA ALA A 417 1.86 -1.49 10.80
C ALA A 417 2.96 -0.58 10.25
N PRO A 418 3.79 0.12 11.05
CA PRO A 418 4.88 0.95 10.50
C PRO A 418 5.88 0.16 9.66
N PHE A 419 6.14 -1.09 10.03
CA PHE A 419 7.01 -1.98 9.27
C PHE A 419 6.34 -2.41 7.95
N GLN A 420 5.06 -2.79 8.00
CA GLN A 420 4.27 -3.15 6.81
C GLN A 420 4.21 -1.97 5.85
N HIS A 421 3.87 -0.78 6.34
CA HIS A 421 3.76 0.44 5.56
C HIS A 421 5.08 0.82 4.86
N THR A 422 6.21 0.68 5.56
CA THR A 422 7.53 0.87 4.96
C THR A 422 7.81 -0.15 3.84
N ARG A 423 7.35 -1.40 3.99
CA ARG A 423 7.57 -2.45 2.99
C ARG A 423 6.70 -2.28 1.74
N PHE A 424 5.57 -1.61 1.82
CA PHE A 424 4.81 -1.21 0.62
C PHE A 424 5.63 -0.26 -0.25
N ALA A 425 6.35 0.70 0.34
CA ALA A 425 7.23 1.59 -0.39
C ALA A 425 8.36 0.84 -1.13
N VAL A 426 8.83 -0.30 -0.59
CA VAL A 426 9.80 -1.17 -1.29
C VAL A 426 9.21 -1.70 -2.61
N PHE A 427 7.94 -2.15 -2.59
CA PHE A 427 7.27 -2.57 -3.82
C PHE A 427 7.11 -1.40 -4.80
N ARG A 428 6.72 -0.21 -4.32
CA ARG A 428 6.58 0.99 -5.17
C ARG A 428 7.88 1.33 -5.88
N ALA A 429 9.01 1.20 -5.18
CA ALA A 429 10.34 1.39 -5.78
C ALA A 429 10.62 0.38 -6.89
N ILE A 430 10.41 -0.92 -6.64
CA ILE A 430 10.67 -2.01 -7.60
C ILE A 430 9.74 -1.92 -8.82
N GLU A 431 8.45 -1.74 -8.59
CA GLU A 431 7.41 -1.68 -9.61
C GLU A 431 7.68 -0.59 -10.65
N ASN A 432 8.19 0.56 -10.20
CA ASN A 432 8.39 1.73 -11.04
C ASN A 432 9.87 1.99 -11.37
N ARG A 433 10.79 1.24 -10.77
CA ARG A 433 12.24 1.50 -10.82
C ARG A 433 12.59 2.94 -10.46
N LEU A 434 11.88 3.48 -9.47
CA LEU A 434 12.13 4.81 -8.92
C LEU A 434 12.71 4.71 -7.52
N PRO A 435 13.68 5.57 -7.15
CA PRO A 435 14.10 5.69 -5.77
C PRO A 435 12.98 6.32 -4.94
N VAL A 436 12.92 5.94 -3.67
CA VAL A 436 11.94 6.47 -2.71
C VAL A 436 12.67 7.11 -1.54
N ALA A 437 12.34 8.36 -1.25
CA ALA A 437 12.60 9.02 0.02
C ALA A 437 11.32 9.00 0.84
N ARG A 438 11.31 8.31 1.98
CA ARG A 438 10.15 8.22 2.87
C ARG A 438 10.43 9.00 4.15
N CYS A 439 9.69 10.09 4.37
CA CYS A 439 9.77 10.94 5.55
C CYS A 439 8.56 10.70 6.45
N ALA A 440 8.79 10.18 7.65
CA ALA A 440 7.77 9.86 8.64
C ALA A 440 7.89 10.78 9.87
N ASN A 441 6.77 11.09 10.52
CA ASN A 441 6.80 11.84 11.78
C ASN A 441 7.36 10.98 12.93
N THR A 442 6.79 9.79 13.16
CA THR A 442 7.20 8.86 14.25
C THR A 442 7.57 7.48 13.71
N GLY A 443 7.24 7.23 12.46
CA GLY A 443 7.44 5.96 11.77
C GLY A 443 8.89 5.69 11.41
N ILE A 444 9.11 5.00 10.29
CA ILE A 444 10.44 4.73 9.75
C ILE A 444 10.68 5.66 8.58
N SER A 445 11.48 6.71 8.78
CA SER A 445 12.02 7.48 7.66
C SER A 445 13.15 6.68 7.01
N CYS A 446 13.20 6.64 5.68
CA CYS A 446 14.22 5.84 5.01
C CYS A 446 14.42 6.25 3.55
N PHE A 447 15.58 5.85 3.00
CA PHE A 447 15.85 5.88 1.57
C PHE A 447 15.79 4.46 1.01
N ILE A 448 15.14 4.30 -0.14
CA ILE A 448 14.97 3.01 -0.83
C ILE A 448 15.44 3.18 -2.27
N ASP A 449 16.35 2.30 -2.70
CA ASP A 449 16.84 2.31 -4.07
C ASP A 449 15.80 1.74 -5.06
N PRO A 450 15.97 1.91 -6.38
CA PRO A 450 15.05 1.38 -7.40
C PRO A 450 14.91 -0.15 -7.39
N CYS A 451 15.79 -0.87 -6.71
CA CYS A 451 15.74 -2.32 -6.52
C CYS A 451 15.10 -2.73 -5.17
N GLY A 452 14.62 -1.76 -4.39
CA GLY A 452 13.95 -2.00 -3.11
C GLY A 452 14.89 -2.16 -1.92
N ARG A 453 16.19 -1.88 -2.04
CA ARG A 453 17.11 -1.89 -0.91
C ARG A 453 16.88 -0.66 -0.06
N VAL A 454 16.64 -0.86 1.24
CA VAL A 454 16.62 0.21 2.23
C VAL A 454 18.07 0.52 2.59
N THR A 455 18.56 1.70 2.20
CA THR A 455 19.97 2.09 2.37
C THR A 455 20.25 2.78 3.69
N GLN A 456 19.27 3.55 4.20
CA GLN A 456 19.30 4.20 5.50
C GLN A 456 17.90 4.18 6.09
N SER A 457 17.79 4.14 7.43
CA SER A 457 16.49 4.22 8.11
C SER A 457 16.63 4.77 9.53
N THR A 458 15.59 5.47 9.99
CA THR A 458 15.46 5.94 11.38
C THR A 458 14.82 4.87 12.27
N PRO A 459 15.05 4.91 13.58
CA PRO A 459 14.28 4.14 14.55
C PRO A 459 12.87 4.71 14.72
N LEU A 460 11.91 3.84 15.11
CA LEU A 460 10.55 4.24 15.48
C LEU A 460 10.52 5.10 16.74
N PHE A 461 9.62 6.09 16.78
CA PHE A 461 9.33 6.92 17.96
C PHE A 461 10.58 7.59 18.56
N LYS A 462 11.44 8.10 17.67
CA LYS A 462 12.57 8.94 18.06
C LYS A 462 12.68 10.13 17.12
N GLN A 463 13.03 11.29 17.66
CA GLN A 463 13.44 12.43 16.86
C GLN A 463 14.75 12.07 16.14
N ALA A 464 14.79 12.28 14.82
CA ALA A 464 15.94 11.96 14.00
C ALA A 464 15.95 12.77 12.69
N ALA A 465 17.13 12.98 12.15
CA ALA A 465 17.32 13.47 10.79
C ALA A 465 18.28 12.53 10.06
N ILE A 466 17.97 12.21 8.82
CA ILE A 466 18.86 11.45 7.93
C ILE A 466 19.06 12.21 6.63
N THR A 467 20.31 12.30 6.21
CA THR A 467 20.66 12.87 4.91
C THR A 467 21.18 11.76 4.00
N GLY A 468 20.59 11.63 2.83
CA GLY A 468 20.91 10.56 1.89
C GLY A 468 20.96 11.06 0.46
N ARG A 469 21.84 10.40 -0.32
CA ARG A 469 22.00 10.66 -1.75
C ARG A 469 21.25 9.60 -2.54
N ILE A 470 20.38 10.01 -3.44
CA ILE A 470 19.64 9.15 -4.36
C ILE A 470 19.95 9.53 -5.80
N THR A 471 19.71 8.61 -6.73
CA THR A 471 19.94 8.82 -8.17
C THR A 471 18.60 8.83 -8.88
N LEU A 472 18.24 9.97 -9.48
CA LEU A 472 16.98 10.12 -10.23
C LEU A 472 16.91 9.12 -11.39
N GLN A 473 15.71 8.64 -11.69
CA GLN A 473 15.46 7.69 -12.76
C GLN A 473 14.45 8.24 -13.76
N SER A 474 14.68 7.97 -15.05
CA SER A 474 13.77 8.40 -16.11
C SER A 474 13.12 7.22 -16.86
N LYS A 475 13.68 6.02 -16.73
CA LYS A 475 13.15 4.82 -17.39
C LYS A 475 11.84 4.39 -16.76
N ARG A 476 10.89 3.98 -17.61
CA ARG A 476 9.58 3.48 -17.20
C ARG A 476 9.54 1.97 -17.36
N THR A 477 9.11 1.28 -16.32
CA THR A 477 8.91 -0.17 -16.32
C THR A 477 7.70 -0.55 -17.17
N LEU A 478 7.55 -1.84 -17.44
CA LEU A 478 6.36 -2.36 -18.09
C LEU A 478 5.13 -2.12 -17.21
N TYR A 479 5.26 -2.33 -15.89
CA TYR A 479 4.17 -2.04 -14.96
C TYR A 479 3.78 -0.56 -14.96
N THR A 480 4.74 0.38 -14.94
CA THR A 480 4.44 1.81 -15.02
C THR A 480 3.63 2.16 -16.28
N ARG A 481 3.94 1.51 -17.41
CA ARG A 481 3.28 1.79 -18.70
C ARG A 481 1.87 1.20 -18.79
N TYR A 482 1.70 -0.06 -18.40
CA TYR A 482 0.47 -0.83 -18.64
C TYR A 482 -0.39 -1.04 -17.38
N GLY A 483 0.12 -0.67 -16.20
CA GLY A 483 -0.61 -0.73 -14.93
C GLY A 483 -1.00 -2.15 -14.54
N ASP A 484 -2.21 -2.27 -14.04
CA ASP A 484 -2.76 -3.51 -13.46
C ASP A 484 -3.21 -4.54 -14.53
N TRP A 485 -2.50 -4.58 -15.67
CA TRP A 485 -2.84 -5.44 -16.81
C TRP A 485 -2.99 -6.91 -16.43
N LEU A 486 -2.12 -7.41 -15.52
CA LEU A 486 -2.19 -8.81 -15.06
C LEU A 486 -3.45 -9.05 -14.22
N ALA A 487 -3.78 -8.11 -13.30
CA ALA A 487 -4.99 -8.21 -12.49
C ALA A 487 -6.25 -8.21 -13.36
N HIS A 488 -6.32 -7.32 -14.36
CA HIS A 488 -7.41 -7.29 -15.35
C HIS A 488 -7.52 -8.63 -16.12
N SER A 489 -6.39 -9.15 -16.58
CA SER A 489 -6.36 -10.45 -17.29
C SER A 489 -6.86 -11.58 -16.39
N CYS A 490 -6.43 -11.62 -15.13
CA CYS A 490 -6.88 -12.62 -14.17
C CYS A 490 -8.38 -12.50 -13.86
N ALA A 491 -8.90 -11.26 -13.74
CA ALA A 491 -10.33 -11.02 -13.55
C ALA A 491 -11.16 -11.53 -14.74
N LEU A 492 -10.69 -11.30 -15.98
CA LEU A 492 -11.34 -11.81 -17.17
C LEU A 492 -11.33 -13.35 -17.24
N ILE A 493 -10.20 -13.99 -16.91
CA ILE A 493 -10.08 -15.46 -16.87
C ILE A 493 -11.01 -16.04 -15.79
N ALA A 494 -11.04 -15.44 -14.62
CA ALA A 494 -11.93 -15.85 -13.53
C ALA A 494 -13.41 -15.71 -13.94
N ALA A 495 -13.80 -14.58 -14.53
CA ALA A 495 -15.15 -14.35 -15.04
C ALA A 495 -15.54 -15.38 -16.11
N ALA A 496 -14.68 -15.65 -17.10
CA ALA A 496 -14.92 -16.67 -18.10
C ALA A 496 -15.10 -18.07 -17.50
N GLY A 497 -14.28 -18.43 -16.49
CA GLY A 497 -14.42 -19.67 -15.73
C GLY A 497 -15.76 -19.77 -15.01
N LEU A 498 -16.22 -18.70 -14.38
CA LEU A 498 -17.52 -18.65 -13.69
C LEU A 498 -18.70 -18.73 -14.65
N ILE A 499 -18.64 -18.05 -15.80
CA ILE A 499 -19.65 -18.13 -16.87
C ILE A 499 -19.72 -19.57 -17.39
N GLY A 500 -18.57 -20.20 -17.66
CA GLY A 500 -18.49 -21.61 -18.08
C GLY A 500 -19.14 -22.56 -17.06
N ALA A 501 -18.89 -22.34 -15.78
CA ALA A 501 -19.53 -23.12 -14.70
C ALA A 501 -21.06 -22.94 -14.68
N GLY A 502 -21.56 -21.71 -14.92
CA GLY A 502 -22.98 -21.40 -15.04
C GLY A 502 -23.65 -22.09 -16.22
N ILE A 503 -23.03 -22.04 -17.41
CA ILE A 503 -23.54 -22.71 -18.62
C ILE A 503 -23.63 -24.24 -18.41
N LEU A 504 -22.62 -24.85 -17.81
CA LEU A 504 -22.65 -26.29 -17.49
C LEU A 504 -23.77 -26.62 -16.51
N HIS A 505 -24.06 -25.72 -15.56
CA HIS A 505 -25.19 -25.88 -14.64
C HIS A 505 -26.53 -25.92 -15.35
N LEU A 506 -26.79 -24.97 -16.24
CA LEU A 506 -28.04 -24.89 -17.01
C LEU A 506 -28.24 -26.11 -17.93
N ARG A 507 -27.18 -26.59 -18.55
CA ARG A 507 -27.23 -27.80 -19.41
C ARG A 507 -27.52 -29.09 -18.63
N SER A 508 -26.96 -29.23 -17.41
CA SER A 508 -27.24 -30.40 -16.58
C SER A 508 -28.68 -30.40 -16.04
N GLY A 509 -29.23 -29.24 -15.69
CA GLY A 509 -30.63 -29.09 -15.27
C GLY A 509 -31.64 -29.44 -16.37
N LYS A 510 -31.37 -29.05 -17.63
CA LYS A 510 -32.23 -29.41 -18.79
C LYS A 510 -32.22 -30.91 -19.06
N LYS A 511 -31.10 -31.61 -18.92
CA LYS A 511 -31.03 -33.08 -19.12
C LYS A 511 -31.84 -33.83 -18.06
N HIS A 512 -31.88 -33.36 -16.81
CA HIS A 512 -32.70 -33.97 -15.75
C HIS A 512 -34.19 -33.66 -15.91
N ALA A 513 -34.57 -32.50 -16.49
CA ALA A 513 -35.95 -32.15 -16.77
C ALA A 513 -36.52 -32.92 -18.00
N GLN A 514 -35.67 -33.31 -18.94
CA GLN A 514 -36.06 -34.13 -20.11
C GLN A 514 -36.11 -35.64 -19.81
N ALA A 515 -35.51 -36.09 -18.70
CA ALA A 515 -35.48 -37.48 -18.27
C ALA A 515 -36.59 -37.83 -17.25
N ARG A 516 -37.39 -36.85 -16.88
CA ARG A 516 -38.65 -37.01 -16.11
C ARG A 516 -39.84 -36.81 -17.02
#